data_c892e32f02e268b8082c393b84ff170e
#
_entry.id   c892e32f02e268b8082c393b84ff170e
#
_cell.length_a   1.000
_cell.length_b   1.000
_cell.length_c   1.000
_cell.angle_alpha   90.00
_cell.angle_beta   90.00
_cell.angle_gamma   90.00
#
_symmetry.space_group_name_H-M   'P 1'
#
loop_
_entity.id
_entity.type
_entity.pdbx_description
1 polymer ?
#
loop_
_entity_poly.entity_id
_entity_poly.type
_entity_poly.pdbx_seq_one_letter_code
_entity_poly.pdbx_strand_id
1 'polypeptide(L)'
;MLIRFYSIAVCLVLAISAFAQRVDTDIRIFNKNIRSLKIAPVDKPYGVPIIALGSDEQLNVNFDLIDYDAHYLRYSITHCNADWQPSRLIDSEFVSGFNQADITDFAQSEGTFTHYFNYNFTFPNDDMQILKSGNYLLKVSEQDDPDNVLFQTRFSVCEHTV
;
A
#
# COMPACT_ATOMS: atom_id res chain seq x y z
N MET A 1 -53.23 10.28 1.31
CA MET A 1 -52.52 10.15 0.03
C MET A 1 -51.14 10.82 0.08
N LEU A 2 -50.98 12.02 0.62
CA LEU A 2 -49.68 12.70 0.77
C LEU A 2 -48.63 11.95 1.56
N ILE A 3 -48.96 11.29 2.67
CA ILE A 3 -48.01 10.56 3.55
C ILE A 3 -47.35 9.40 2.79
N ARG A 4 -48.06 8.71 1.90
CA ARG A 4 -47.47 7.64 1.08
C ARG A 4 -46.47 8.15 0.04
N PHE A 5 -46.68 9.33 -0.51
CA PHE A 5 -45.73 9.97 -1.43
C PHE A 5 -44.44 10.40 -0.71
N TYR A 6 -44.55 10.96 0.51
CA TYR A 6 -43.37 11.29 1.32
C TYR A 6 -42.54 10.06 1.70
N SER A 7 -43.18 8.95 2.04
CA SER A 7 -42.51 7.70 2.38
C SER A 7 -41.71 7.14 1.19
N ILE A 8 -42.30 7.18 -0.02
CA ILE A 8 -41.62 6.72 -1.25
C ILE A 8 -40.45 7.65 -1.62
N ALA A 9 -40.63 8.96 -1.47
CA ALA A 9 -39.58 9.93 -1.75
C ALA A 9 -38.37 9.79 -0.79
N VAL A 10 -38.62 9.55 0.50
CA VAL A 10 -37.57 9.32 1.50
C VAL A 10 -36.82 8.00 1.21
N CYS A 11 -37.52 6.94 0.84
CA CYS A 11 -36.87 5.68 0.44
C CYS A 11 -36.02 5.82 -0.83
N LEU A 12 -36.47 6.64 -1.80
CA LEU A 12 -35.71 6.89 -3.03
C LEU A 12 -34.42 7.69 -2.76
N VAL A 13 -34.47 8.67 -1.86
CA VAL A 13 -33.30 9.48 -1.46
C VAL A 13 -32.28 8.63 -0.68
N LEU A 14 -32.75 7.69 0.17
CA LEU A 14 -31.87 6.76 0.90
C LEU A 14 -31.22 5.73 -0.03
N ALA A 15 -31.86 5.35 -1.13
CA ALA A 15 -31.29 4.42 -2.10
C ALA A 15 -30.15 5.03 -2.95
N ILE A 16 -30.12 6.35 -3.11
CA ILE A 16 -29.09 7.03 -3.90
C ILE A 16 -27.76 7.13 -3.12
N SER A 17 -27.78 7.05 -1.79
CA SER A 17 -26.58 7.08 -0.95
C SER A 17 -25.81 5.74 -0.85
N ALA A 18 -26.29 4.68 -1.48
CA ALA A 18 -25.66 3.37 -1.50
C ALA A 18 -24.67 3.14 -2.67
N PHE A 19 -24.18 4.19 -3.31
CA PHE A 19 -23.00 4.06 -4.17
C PHE A 19 -21.81 3.72 -3.28
N ALA A 20 -21.40 2.46 -3.28
CA ALA A 20 -20.16 2.01 -2.66
C ALA A 20 -19.04 2.92 -3.18
N GLN A 21 -18.44 3.73 -2.31
CA GLN A 21 -17.28 4.54 -2.67
C GLN A 21 -16.18 3.53 -3.09
N ARG A 22 -15.82 3.56 -4.36
CA ARG A 22 -14.65 2.83 -4.83
C ARG A 22 -13.42 3.43 -4.15
N VAL A 23 -12.68 2.59 -3.45
CA VAL A 23 -11.40 3.01 -2.88
C VAL A 23 -10.44 3.24 -4.02
N ASP A 24 -9.76 4.39 -4.03
CA ASP A 24 -8.71 4.67 -5.01
C ASP A 24 -7.49 3.80 -4.67
N THR A 25 -7.22 2.83 -5.52
CA THR A 25 -6.10 1.90 -5.41
C THR A 25 -5.10 2.05 -6.54
N ASP A 26 -5.19 3.10 -7.34
CA ASP A 26 -4.24 3.36 -8.42
C ASP A 26 -2.85 3.69 -7.86
N ILE A 27 -1.82 3.35 -8.62
CA ILE A 27 -0.44 3.74 -8.29
C ILE A 27 -0.38 5.26 -8.28
N ARG A 28 -0.04 5.85 -7.13
CA ARG A 28 -0.03 7.30 -6.96
C ARG A 28 1.00 7.76 -5.95
N ILE A 29 1.70 8.84 -6.29
CA ILE A 29 2.55 9.60 -5.38
C ILE A 29 1.76 10.84 -4.95
N PHE A 30 1.46 10.95 -3.66
CA PHE A 30 0.71 12.07 -3.07
C PHE A 30 1.67 13.18 -2.61
N ASN A 31 2.81 12.79 -2.03
CA ASN A 31 3.82 13.76 -1.61
C ASN A 31 4.76 14.09 -2.79
N LYS A 32 4.71 15.35 -3.24
CA LYS A 32 5.51 15.85 -4.38
C LYS A 32 7.04 15.78 -4.16
N ASN A 33 7.50 15.58 -2.94
CA ASN A 33 8.93 15.47 -2.61
C ASN A 33 9.48 14.04 -2.76
N ILE A 34 8.63 13.05 -3.00
CA ILE A 34 9.06 11.68 -3.30
C ILE A 34 9.71 11.64 -4.69
N ARG A 35 10.88 10.99 -4.75
CA ARG A 35 11.65 10.74 -5.99
C ARG A 35 12.11 9.30 -6.04
N SER A 36 12.52 8.87 -7.22
CA SER A 36 13.22 7.59 -7.46
C SER A 36 12.46 6.37 -6.94
N LEU A 37 11.12 6.47 -6.74
CA LEU A 37 10.32 5.36 -6.21
C LEU A 37 10.49 4.12 -7.08
N LYS A 38 10.96 3.04 -6.48
CA LYS A 38 11.17 1.75 -7.11
C LYS A 38 10.64 0.63 -6.20
N ILE A 39 9.92 -0.31 -6.80
CA ILE A 39 9.53 -1.57 -6.17
C ILE A 39 9.87 -2.71 -7.13
N ALA A 40 10.65 -3.68 -6.67
CA ALA A 40 11.06 -4.82 -7.48
C ALA A 40 11.47 -6.01 -6.59
N PRO A 41 11.45 -7.25 -7.10
CA PRO A 41 12.06 -8.39 -6.38
C PRO A 41 13.55 -8.12 -6.12
N VAL A 42 14.01 -8.54 -4.93
CA VAL A 42 15.40 -8.32 -4.48
C VAL A 42 16.41 -8.90 -5.47
N ASP A 43 16.13 -10.11 -5.98
CA ASP A 43 16.98 -10.82 -6.95
C ASP A 43 16.85 -10.31 -8.40
N LYS A 44 15.81 -9.52 -8.69
CA LYS A 44 15.50 -8.96 -10.02
C LYS A 44 15.21 -7.47 -9.95
N PRO A 45 16.24 -6.60 -9.78
CA PRO A 45 16.05 -5.16 -9.49
C PRO A 45 15.29 -4.37 -10.58
N TYR A 46 15.08 -4.94 -11.75
CA TYR A 46 14.29 -4.35 -12.85
C TYR A 46 13.06 -5.19 -13.20
N GLY A 47 12.74 -6.18 -12.36
CA GLY A 47 11.56 -7.02 -12.50
C GLY A 47 10.27 -6.30 -12.14
N VAL A 48 9.17 -6.90 -12.55
CA VAL A 48 7.85 -6.47 -12.09
C VAL A 48 7.67 -6.89 -10.61
N PRO A 49 6.91 -6.15 -9.81
CA PRO A 49 6.71 -6.45 -8.38
C PRO A 49 5.75 -7.64 -8.18
N ILE A 50 6.23 -8.83 -8.53
CA ILE A 50 5.51 -10.09 -8.38
C ILE A 50 6.42 -11.06 -7.65
N ILE A 51 5.90 -11.71 -6.62
CA ILE A 51 6.58 -12.77 -5.85
C ILE A 51 5.72 -14.03 -5.77
N ALA A 52 6.35 -15.18 -5.54
CA ALA A 52 5.64 -16.43 -5.37
C ALA A 52 5.24 -16.66 -3.90
N LEU A 53 4.01 -17.11 -3.68
CA LEU A 53 3.49 -17.44 -2.35
C LEU A 53 4.29 -18.60 -1.74
N GLY A 54 4.68 -18.42 -0.47
CA GLY A 54 5.42 -19.43 0.28
C GLY A 54 6.86 -19.64 -0.18
N SER A 55 7.39 -18.76 -1.01
CA SER A 55 8.81 -18.70 -1.35
C SER A 55 9.57 -17.74 -0.44
N ASP A 56 10.91 -17.77 -0.53
CA ASP A 56 11.78 -16.80 0.14
C ASP A 56 11.96 -15.49 -0.68
N GLU A 57 11.19 -15.32 -1.76
CA GLU A 57 11.24 -14.11 -2.58
C GLU A 57 10.73 -12.90 -1.80
N GLN A 58 11.48 -11.81 -1.87
CA GLN A 58 11.13 -10.54 -1.23
C GLN A 58 11.07 -9.42 -2.27
N LEU A 59 10.23 -8.43 -2.00
CA LEU A 59 10.22 -7.16 -2.71
C LEU A 59 11.06 -6.14 -1.95
N ASN A 60 11.90 -5.42 -2.66
CA ASN A 60 12.59 -4.24 -2.16
C ASN A 60 11.86 -2.99 -2.63
N VAL A 61 11.61 -2.09 -1.69
CA VAL A 61 11.10 -0.75 -1.95
C VAL A 61 12.16 0.25 -1.59
N ASN A 62 12.52 1.10 -2.56
CA ASN A 62 13.48 2.17 -2.37
C ASN A 62 12.91 3.46 -2.93
N PHE A 63 13.09 4.57 -2.20
CA PHE A 63 12.69 5.90 -2.64
C PHE A 63 13.48 6.99 -1.94
N ASP A 64 13.51 8.16 -2.54
CA ASP A 64 14.10 9.37 -1.98
C ASP A 64 12.98 10.32 -1.53
N LEU A 65 13.11 10.90 -0.35
CA LEU A 65 12.28 11.99 0.14
C LEU A 65 13.13 13.25 0.24
N ILE A 66 12.81 14.27 -0.56
CA ILE A 66 13.47 15.56 -0.53
C ILE A 66 12.96 16.33 0.68
N ASP A 67 13.78 16.39 1.74
CA ASP A 67 13.52 17.18 2.94
C ASP A 67 14.84 17.47 3.67
N TYR A 68 14.78 18.41 4.62
CA TYR A 68 15.91 18.73 5.52
C TYR A 68 15.91 17.86 6.77
N ASP A 69 14.74 17.34 7.17
CA ASP A 69 14.55 16.51 8.34
C ASP A 69 14.15 15.09 7.94
N ALA A 70 14.58 14.11 8.75
CA ALA A 70 14.16 12.72 8.58
C ALA A 70 12.71 12.55 9.02
N HIS A 71 11.94 11.79 8.25
CA HIS A 71 10.58 11.42 8.56
C HIS A 71 10.52 10.00 9.12
N TYR A 72 9.70 9.79 10.15
CA TYR A 72 9.39 8.45 10.63
C TYR A 72 8.23 7.90 9.83
N LEU A 73 8.53 6.93 9.00
CA LEU A 73 7.60 6.39 8.03
C LEU A 73 7.19 4.98 8.38
N ARG A 74 6.00 4.61 7.94
CA ARG A 74 5.41 3.28 8.10
C ARG A 74 4.86 2.80 6.77
N TYR A 75 5.02 1.52 6.47
CA TYR A 75 4.33 0.89 5.35
C TYR A 75 3.24 -0.05 5.84
N SER A 76 2.21 -0.21 5.03
CA SER A 76 1.12 -1.16 5.26
C SER A 76 0.71 -1.83 3.96
N ILE A 77 0.17 -3.05 4.06
CA ILE A 77 -0.34 -3.79 2.91
C ILE A 77 -1.82 -4.08 3.08
N THR A 78 -2.54 -4.10 1.96
CA THR A 78 -3.97 -4.42 1.91
C THR A 78 -4.20 -5.40 0.77
N HIS A 79 -4.86 -6.52 1.05
CA HIS A 79 -5.24 -7.48 0.02
C HIS A 79 -6.38 -6.92 -0.84
N CYS A 80 -6.25 -7.08 -2.16
CA CYS A 80 -7.23 -6.61 -3.15
C CYS A 80 -7.78 -7.77 -3.99
N ASN A 81 -8.99 -7.58 -4.49
CA ASN A 81 -9.62 -8.46 -5.48
C ASN A 81 -8.95 -8.31 -6.87
N ALA A 82 -9.42 -9.08 -7.85
CA ALA A 82 -8.95 -9.01 -9.23
C ALA A 82 -9.16 -7.64 -9.89
N ASP A 83 -10.14 -6.86 -9.44
CA ASP A 83 -10.42 -5.49 -9.90
C ASP A 83 -9.71 -4.41 -9.07
N TRP A 84 -8.70 -4.81 -8.29
CA TRP A 84 -7.91 -3.95 -7.41
C TRP A 84 -8.70 -3.24 -6.29
N GLN A 85 -9.92 -3.65 -6.00
CA GLN A 85 -10.63 -3.14 -4.84
C GLN A 85 -10.23 -3.93 -3.59
N PRO A 86 -10.14 -3.30 -2.41
CA PRO A 86 -9.87 -4.00 -1.16
C PRO A 86 -10.79 -5.19 -1.00
N SER A 87 -10.23 -6.33 -0.66
CA SER A 87 -11.00 -7.54 -0.42
C SER A 87 -11.76 -7.44 0.92
N ARG A 88 -12.64 -8.41 1.17
CA ARG A 88 -13.35 -8.51 2.46
C ARG A 88 -12.59 -9.34 3.50
N LEU A 89 -11.37 -9.75 3.18
CA LEU A 89 -10.54 -10.51 4.10
C LEU A 89 -10.12 -9.62 5.27
N ILE A 90 -10.10 -10.19 6.48
CA ILE A 90 -9.47 -9.55 7.63
C ILE A 90 -7.96 -9.81 7.57
N ASP A 91 -7.18 -8.97 8.24
CA ASP A 91 -5.71 -8.96 8.14
C ASP A 91 -5.10 -10.35 8.42
N SER A 92 -5.57 -11.05 9.45
CA SER A 92 -5.09 -12.38 9.82
C SER A 92 -5.38 -13.49 8.78
N GLU A 93 -6.19 -13.22 7.77
CA GLU A 93 -6.46 -14.18 6.69
C GLU A 93 -5.46 -14.08 5.55
N PHE A 94 -4.77 -12.94 5.40
CA PHE A 94 -3.81 -12.75 4.31
C PHE A 94 -2.38 -12.40 4.79
N VAL A 95 -2.20 -12.06 6.09
CA VAL A 95 -0.89 -11.80 6.70
C VAL A 95 -0.77 -12.59 8.00
N SER A 96 0.39 -13.20 8.22
CA SER A 96 0.85 -13.66 9.53
C SER A 96 1.78 -12.60 10.12
N GLY A 97 1.55 -12.22 11.37
CA GLY A 97 2.22 -11.10 12.00
C GLY A 97 1.44 -9.79 11.85
N PHE A 98 2.13 -8.72 11.52
CA PHE A 98 1.52 -7.39 11.37
C PHE A 98 1.35 -7.03 9.89
N ASN A 99 0.23 -6.40 9.53
CA ASN A 99 -0.01 -5.88 8.17
C ASN A 99 0.65 -4.51 7.93
N GLN A 100 1.39 -4.00 8.91
CA GLN A 100 2.13 -2.73 8.87
C GLN A 100 3.43 -2.84 9.65
N ALA A 101 4.46 -2.11 9.20
CA ALA A 101 5.73 -2.02 9.89
C ALA A 101 6.41 -0.67 9.67
N ASP A 102 7.27 -0.27 10.60
CA ASP A 102 8.02 0.97 10.54
C ASP A 102 9.21 0.83 9.58
N ILE A 103 9.52 1.89 8.85
CA ILE A 103 10.68 1.96 7.96
C ILE A 103 11.85 2.52 8.76
N THR A 104 12.79 1.65 9.11
CA THR A 104 13.94 2.00 9.97
C THR A 104 15.24 2.18 9.20
N ASP A 105 15.33 1.70 7.96
CA ASP A 105 16.51 1.85 7.13
C ASP A 105 16.38 3.08 6.25
N PHE A 106 17.06 4.15 6.65
CA PHE A 106 17.17 5.38 5.88
C PHE A 106 18.52 6.07 6.09
N ALA A 107 18.98 6.77 5.07
CA ALA A 107 20.24 7.50 5.08
C ALA A 107 20.07 8.90 4.48
N GLN A 108 20.69 9.88 5.14
CA GLN A 108 20.75 11.25 4.62
C GLN A 108 21.77 11.36 3.48
N SER A 109 21.43 12.14 2.46
CA SER A 109 22.35 12.47 1.37
C SER A 109 23.55 13.29 1.89
N GLU A 110 24.74 12.94 1.40
CA GLU A 110 25.98 13.66 1.74
C GLU A 110 26.57 14.35 0.50
N GLY A 111 27.05 15.58 0.67
CA GLY A 111 27.74 16.32 -0.37
C GLY A 111 26.88 16.73 -1.57
N THR A 112 25.57 16.76 -1.43
CA THR A 112 24.60 17.12 -2.47
C THR A 112 24.06 18.54 -2.29
N PHE A 113 23.70 19.22 -3.40
CA PHE A 113 23.04 20.53 -3.34
C PHE A 113 21.59 20.44 -2.84
N THR A 114 20.94 19.33 -3.05
CA THR A 114 19.58 19.07 -2.60
C THR A 114 19.64 18.04 -1.48
N HIS A 115 19.12 18.40 -0.32
CA HIS A 115 19.03 17.47 0.81
C HIS A 115 17.87 16.50 0.58
N TYR A 116 18.14 15.21 0.77
CA TYR A 116 17.12 14.16 0.73
C TYR A 116 17.51 13.03 1.67
N PHE A 117 16.54 12.25 2.04
CA PHE A 117 16.72 10.97 2.73
C PHE A 117 16.34 9.84 1.79
N ASN A 118 17.22 8.86 1.64
CA ASN A 118 16.93 7.62 0.93
C ASN A 118 16.37 6.62 1.94
N TYR A 119 15.20 6.09 1.66
CA TYR A 119 14.52 5.06 2.44
C TYR A 119 14.54 3.74 1.71
N ASN A 120 14.77 2.67 2.46
CA ASN A 120 14.86 1.33 1.91
C ASN A 120 14.21 0.32 2.86
N PHE A 121 13.40 -0.61 2.33
CA PHE A 121 12.87 -1.72 3.11
C PHE A 121 12.53 -2.90 2.22
N THR A 122 12.48 -4.09 2.84
CA THR A 122 12.11 -5.34 2.18
C THR A 122 10.94 -6.01 2.89
N PHE A 123 10.08 -6.62 2.09
CA PHE A 123 8.97 -7.45 2.56
C PHE A 123 8.64 -8.54 1.51
N PRO A 124 7.99 -9.65 1.86
CA PRO A 124 7.69 -10.11 3.22
C PRO A 124 8.95 -10.30 4.07
N ASN A 125 8.80 -10.28 5.39
CA ASN A 125 9.89 -10.52 6.36
C ASN A 125 9.35 -11.28 7.57
N ASP A 126 10.18 -11.49 8.60
CA ASP A 126 9.81 -12.27 9.77
C ASP A 126 8.61 -11.70 10.54
N ASP A 127 8.41 -10.37 10.49
CA ASP A 127 7.31 -9.68 11.17
C ASP A 127 6.04 -9.60 10.31
N MET A 128 6.17 -9.80 8.99
CA MET A 128 5.08 -9.68 8.02
C MET A 128 5.21 -10.76 6.94
N GLN A 129 4.48 -11.86 7.08
CA GLN A 129 4.46 -12.94 6.10
C GLN A 129 3.12 -12.98 5.37
N ILE A 130 3.16 -13.10 4.04
CA ILE A 130 1.97 -13.16 3.21
C ILE A 130 1.44 -14.59 3.16
N LEU A 131 0.16 -14.77 3.45
CA LEU A 131 -0.51 -16.08 3.53
C LEU A 131 -1.39 -16.40 2.32
N LYS A 132 -1.70 -15.42 1.49
CA LYS A 132 -2.59 -15.62 0.32
C LYS A 132 -2.00 -15.04 -0.96
N SER A 133 -2.27 -15.71 -2.07
CA SER A 133 -2.04 -15.17 -3.40
C SER A 133 -3.09 -14.10 -3.74
N GLY A 134 -2.75 -13.18 -4.62
CA GLY A 134 -3.66 -12.13 -5.08
C GLY A 134 -2.96 -10.81 -5.35
N ASN A 135 -3.77 -9.79 -5.53
CA ASN A 135 -3.33 -8.42 -5.71
C ASN A 135 -3.21 -7.72 -4.35
N TYR A 136 -2.22 -6.87 -4.23
CA TYR A 136 -1.94 -6.14 -3.00
C TYR A 136 -1.65 -4.68 -3.27
N LEU A 137 -2.15 -3.82 -2.40
CA LEU A 137 -1.82 -2.41 -2.33
C LEU A 137 -0.83 -2.19 -1.19
N LEU A 138 0.32 -1.62 -1.50
CA LEU A 138 1.29 -1.11 -0.54
C LEU A 138 1.07 0.38 -0.37
N LYS A 139 0.98 0.85 0.87
CA LYS A 139 0.93 2.27 1.22
C LYS A 139 2.09 2.61 2.14
N VAL A 140 2.68 3.78 1.93
CA VAL A 140 3.64 4.38 2.86
C VAL A 140 3.06 5.69 3.36
N SER A 141 3.02 5.86 4.67
CA SER A 141 2.48 7.03 5.37
C SER A 141 3.42 7.50 6.48
N GLU A 142 3.15 8.67 7.03
CA GLU A 142 3.78 9.08 8.29
C GLU A 142 3.38 8.12 9.43
N GLN A 143 4.32 7.86 10.33
CA GLN A 143 4.09 6.95 11.45
C GLN A 143 3.01 7.48 12.39
N ASP A 144 3.02 8.80 12.66
CA ASP A 144 2.11 9.47 13.60
C ASP A 144 0.78 9.86 12.96
N ASP A 145 0.70 9.88 11.62
CA ASP A 145 -0.50 10.22 10.85
C ASP A 145 -0.71 9.25 9.67
N PRO A 146 -1.39 8.13 9.90
CA PRO A 146 -1.65 7.12 8.86
C PRO A 146 -2.48 7.64 7.67
N ASP A 147 -3.21 8.74 7.84
CA ASP A 147 -3.98 9.37 6.78
C ASP A 147 -3.10 10.24 5.86
N ASN A 148 -1.92 10.65 6.35
CA ASN A 148 -0.91 11.34 5.55
C ASN A 148 -0.09 10.35 4.73
N VAL A 149 -0.70 9.85 3.65
CA VAL A 149 -0.09 8.89 2.73
C VAL A 149 0.88 9.61 1.80
N LEU A 150 2.14 9.17 1.75
CA LEU A 150 3.16 9.71 0.86
C LEU A 150 3.01 9.15 -0.56
N PHE A 151 2.81 7.86 -0.65
CA PHE A 151 2.52 7.16 -1.91
C PHE A 151 1.81 5.83 -1.67
N GLN A 152 1.21 5.33 -2.73
CA GLN A 152 0.71 3.96 -2.81
C GLN A 152 1.15 3.30 -4.12
N THR A 153 1.41 2.01 -4.05
CA THR A 153 1.83 1.21 -5.21
C THR A 153 1.25 -0.19 -5.14
N ARG A 154 1.29 -0.90 -6.25
CA ARG A 154 0.70 -2.22 -6.41
C ARG A 154 1.77 -3.28 -6.52
N PHE A 155 1.50 -4.45 -5.95
CA PHE A 155 2.27 -5.67 -6.19
C PHE A 155 1.34 -6.89 -6.25
N SER A 156 1.84 -8.02 -6.70
CA SER A 156 1.04 -9.23 -6.77
C SER A 156 1.81 -10.41 -6.18
N VAL A 157 1.06 -11.32 -5.60
CA VAL A 157 1.57 -12.59 -5.06
C VAL A 157 0.90 -13.72 -5.83
N CYS A 158 1.68 -14.53 -6.54
CA CYS A 158 1.17 -15.64 -7.33
C CYS A 158 1.42 -16.98 -6.61
N GLU A 159 0.56 -17.95 -6.85
CA GLU A 159 0.83 -19.31 -6.43
C GLU A 159 1.97 -19.90 -7.24
N HIS A 160 2.85 -20.64 -6.59
CA HIS A 160 3.90 -21.35 -7.28
C HIS A 160 3.26 -22.47 -8.11
N THR A 161 3.28 -22.31 -9.44
CA THR A 161 2.84 -23.39 -10.33
C THR A 161 3.98 -24.41 -10.40
N VAL A 162 3.76 -25.60 -9.87
CA VAL A 162 4.68 -26.74 -9.96
C VAL A 162 4.72 -27.25 -11.39
#